data_33e0a33d9c9fff0049831e79eb3a70d7
#
_entry.id   33e0a33d9c9fff0049831e79eb3a70d7
#
_cell.length_a   1.000
_cell.length_b   1.000
_cell.length_c   1.000
_cell.angle_alpha   90.00
_cell.angle_beta   90.00
_cell.angle_gamma   90.00
#
_symmetry.space_group_name_H-M   'P 1'
#
loop_
_entity.id
_entity.type
_entity.pdbx_description
1 polymer ?
#
loop_
_entity_poly.entity_id
_entity_poly.type
_entity_poly.pdbx_seq_one_letter_code
_entity_poly.pdbx_strand_id
1 'polypeptide(L)'
;MNQTLLSSFGTPFERVEHALSALREGRGVMVLDDEDRENEGDMVFPAETMTVEQMALTIRHGSGIVCLCITEDRRKQLDLPMMVENNTSAYGTGFTVTIEAAEGVTTGVSAADRVTTVRAAIKDGAKPSDLNRPGHVFPLRAQAGGVLTRGGHTEATIDLMTLAGFKPAGVLCELTNDDGTMARAPECIEFAGKHNMAVVTIEDLVAYRQAHERKASLLLITTLVVPGIKKPKSVFWLRFFVIEACLYLKCSAIKWYCRKWSLNNPVYWPGKR
;
A
#
# COMPACT_ATOMS: atom_id res chain seq x y z
N MET A 1 -7.07 -23.82 -2.05
CA MET A 1 -7.87 -23.94 -3.31
C MET A 1 -7.51 -22.85 -4.32
N ASN A 2 -7.32 -21.61 -3.89
CA ASN A 2 -6.97 -20.49 -4.77
C ASN A 2 -5.68 -20.69 -5.57
N GLN A 3 -4.63 -21.32 -5.01
CA GLN A 3 -3.37 -21.57 -5.72
C GLN A 3 -3.54 -22.45 -6.99
N THR A 4 -4.46 -23.38 -6.99
CA THR A 4 -4.75 -24.21 -8.17
C THR A 4 -5.42 -23.40 -9.28
N LEU A 5 -6.37 -22.50 -8.92
CA LEU A 5 -7.02 -21.60 -9.86
C LEU A 5 -6.05 -20.58 -10.43
N LEU A 6 -5.06 -20.15 -9.63
CA LEU A 6 -4.09 -19.14 -10.00
C LEU A 6 -2.87 -19.70 -10.74
N SER A 7 -2.74 -21.02 -10.88
CA SER A 7 -1.60 -21.65 -11.56
C SER A 7 -1.41 -21.18 -13.01
N SER A 8 -2.51 -20.81 -13.69
CA SER A 8 -2.48 -20.27 -15.06
C SER A 8 -1.91 -18.85 -15.14
N PHE A 9 -1.80 -18.14 -14.02
CA PHE A 9 -1.25 -16.78 -13.92
C PHE A 9 0.25 -16.75 -13.55
N GLY A 10 0.89 -17.92 -13.51
CA GLY A 10 2.30 -18.07 -13.18
C GLY A 10 2.56 -18.36 -11.69
N THR A 11 3.84 -18.29 -11.32
CA THR A 11 4.30 -18.44 -9.95
C THR A 11 3.88 -17.25 -9.07
N PRO A 12 3.89 -17.37 -7.74
CA PRO A 12 3.63 -16.26 -6.82
C PRO A 12 4.42 -14.99 -7.15
N PHE A 13 5.70 -15.14 -7.49
CA PHE A 13 6.56 -14.00 -7.84
C PHE A 13 6.17 -13.36 -9.17
N GLU A 14 5.86 -14.17 -10.18
CA GLU A 14 5.40 -13.65 -11.48
C GLU A 14 4.07 -12.93 -11.35
N ARG A 15 3.14 -13.41 -10.53
CA ARG A 15 1.87 -12.72 -10.26
C ARG A 15 2.09 -11.34 -9.65
N VAL A 16 3.01 -11.21 -8.69
CA VAL A 16 3.35 -9.89 -8.11
C VAL A 16 3.96 -8.98 -9.18
N GLU A 17 4.94 -9.46 -9.97
CA GLU A 17 5.55 -8.65 -11.02
C GLU A 17 4.52 -8.23 -12.09
N HIS A 18 3.58 -9.10 -12.47
CA HIS A 18 2.48 -8.77 -13.36
C HIS A 18 1.56 -7.70 -12.75
N ALA A 19 1.27 -7.80 -11.44
CA ALA A 19 0.49 -6.78 -10.74
C ALA A 19 1.19 -5.42 -10.75
N LEU A 20 2.50 -5.40 -10.45
CA LEU A 20 3.30 -4.17 -10.46
C LEU A 20 3.38 -3.55 -11.87
N SER A 21 3.51 -4.38 -12.91
CA SER A 21 3.49 -3.92 -14.31
C SER A 21 2.12 -3.33 -14.67
N ALA A 22 1.03 -4.03 -14.32
CA ALA A 22 -0.33 -3.55 -14.57
C ALA A 22 -0.58 -2.18 -13.95
N LEU A 23 -0.17 -1.97 -12.70
CA LEU A 23 -0.29 -0.68 -12.03
C LEU A 23 0.49 0.43 -12.75
N ARG A 24 1.74 0.16 -13.17
CA ARG A 24 2.57 1.12 -13.92
C ARG A 24 1.99 1.47 -15.29
N GLU A 25 1.27 0.54 -15.89
CA GLU A 25 0.54 0.73 -17.15
C GLU A 25 -0.81 1.44 -16.97
N GLY A 26 -1.17 1.84 -15.74
CA GLY A 26 -2.44 2.50 -15.42
C GLY A 26 -3.63 1.54 -15.35
N ARG A 27 -3.38 0.21 -15.27
CA ARG A 27 -4.42 -0.81 -15.09
C ARG A 27 -4.68 -1.07 -13.60
N GLY A 28 -5.84 -1.62 -13.29
CA GLY A 28 -6.15 -2.10 -11.94
C GLY A 28 -5.57 -3.48 -11.65
N VAL A 29 -5.58 -3.83 -10.36
CA VAL A 29 -5.20 -5.16 -9.87
C VAL A 29 -6.34 -5.70 -9.02
N MET A 30 -6.66 -6.99 -9.19
CA MET A 30 -7.54 -7.75 -8.32
C MET A 30 -6.68 -8.41 -7.26
N VAL A 31 -6.87 -8.02 -6.00
CA VAL A 31 -6.15 -8.58 -4.85
C VAL A 31 -7.06 -9.53 -4.12
N LEU A 32 -6.65 -10.80 -3.99
CA LEU A 32 -7.40 -11.83 -3.28
C LEU A 32 -6.76 -12.08 -1.91
N ASP A 33 -7.56 -12.27 -0.89
CA ASP A 33 -7.07 -12.74 0.41
C ASP A 33 -7.35 -14.24 0.65
N ASP A 34 -6.97 -14.71 1.83
CA ASP A 34 -7.08 -16.11 2.18
C ASP A 34 -8.53 -16.52 2.44
N GLU A 35 -8.85 -17.79 2.10
CA GLU A 35 -10.16 -18.40 2.34
C GLU A 35 -10.53 -18.41 3.84
N ASP A 36 -9.53 -18.47 4.71
CA ASP A 36 -9.69 -18.49 6.16
C ASP A 36 -9.78 -17.08 6.79
N ARG A 37 -9.68 -16.01 5.96
CA ARG A 37 -9.79 -14.63 6.40
C ARG A 37 -11.13 -14.01 5.98
N GLU A 38 -11.14 -13.07 5.05
CA GLU A 38 -12.36 -12.46 4.48
C GLU A 38 -12.89 -13.28 3.31
N ASN A 39 -11.96 -13.97 2.61
CA ASN A 39 -12.22 -14.72 1.38
C ASN A 39 -12.87 -13.83 0.32
N GLU A 40 -12.31 -12.65 0.11
CA GLU A 40 -12.82 -11.62 -0.79
C GLU A 40 -11.79 -11.23 -1.83
N GLY A 41 -12.18 -10.45 -2.81
CA GLY A 41 -11.30 -9.84 -3.80
C GLY A 41 -11.58 -8.37 -3.95
N ASP A 42 -10.54 -7.55 -3.83
CA ASP A 42 -10.62 -6.11 -3.95
C ASP A 42 -10.06 -5.62 -5.28
N MET A 43 -10.82 -4.74 -5.93
CA MET A 43 -10.32 -3.94 -7.04
C MET A 43 -9.38 -2.86 -6.48
N VAL A 44 -8.10 -2.88 -6.88
CA VAL A 44 -7.07 -1.96 -6.39
C VAL A 44 -6.53 -1.10 -7.52
N PHE A 45 -6.45 0.21 -7.28
CA PHE A 45 -5.94 1.20 -8.23
C PHE A 45 -4.99 2.19 -7.55
N PRO A 46 -3.94 2.69 -8.25
CA PRO A 46 -3.12 3.76 -7.71
C PRO A 46 -3.94 5.04 -7.57
N ALA A 47 -3.91 5.65 -6.37
CA ALA A 47 -4.64 6.89 -6.12
C ALA A 47 -4.15 8.06 -7.00
N GLU A 48 -2.86 8.07 -7.39
CA GLU A 48 -2.27 9.13 -8.23
C GLU A 48 -2.82 9.15 -9.65
N THR A 49 -3.05 7.98 -10.23
CA THR A 49 -3.40 7.83 -11.65
C THR A 49 -4.85 7.40 -11.87
N MET A 50 -5.61 7.19 -10.81
CA MET A 50 -7.00 6.74 -10.91
C MET A 50 -7.84 7.65 -11.78
N THR A 51 -8.51 7.07 -12.76
CA THR A 51 -9.40 7.80 -13.68
C THR A 51 -10.86 7.78 -13.19
N VAL A 52 -11.68 8.64 -13.78
CA VAL A 52 -13.11 8.67 -13.47
C VAL A 52 -13.80 7.38 -13.92
N GLU A 53 -13.34 6.79 -15.03
CA GLU A 53 -13.86 5.53 -15.57
C GLU A 53 -13.55 4.35 -14.62
N GLN A 54 -12.34 4.32 -14.05
CA GLN A 54 -11.96 3.32 -13.05
C GLN A 54 -12.78 3.48 -11.77
N MET A 55 -12.99 4.70 -11.30
CA MET A 55 -13.86 4.97 -10.17
C MET A 55 -15.32 4.56 -10.47
N ALA A 56 -15.82 4.83 -11.66
CA ALA A 56 -17.16 4.42 -12.07
C ALA A 56 -17.30 2.89 -12.11
N LEU A 57 -16.27 2.18 -12.61
CA LEU A 57 -16.19 0.70 -12.55
C LEU A 57 -16.26 0.22 -11.10
N THR A 58 -15.45 0.82 -10.23
CA THR A 58 -15.37 0.50 -8.80
C THR A 58 -16.72 0.68 -8.10
N ILE A 59 -17.39 1.81 -8.30
CA ILE A 59 -18.69 2.09 -7.70
C ILE A 59 -19.79 1.15 -8.23
N ARG A 60 -19.71 0.79 -9.52
CA ARG A 60 -20.75 -0.02 -10.17
C ARG A 60 -20.69 -1.49 -9.76
N HIS A 61 -19.51 -2.04 -9.52
CA HIS A 61 -19.28 -3.46 -9.30
C HIS A 61 -18.75 -3.81 -7.91
N GLY A 62 -18.39 -2.80 -7.12
CA GLY A 62 -17.94 -2.98 -5.74
C GLY A 62 -19.04 -2.83 -4.71
N SER A 63 -18.68 -3.05 -3.45
CA SER A 63 -19.55 -2.93 -2.26
C SER A 63 -20.16 -1.54 -2.10
N GLY A 64 -19.63 -0.53 -2.80
CA GLY A 64 -20.00 0.88 -2.64
C GLY A 64 -19.19 1.62 -1.57
N ILE A 65 -18.44 0.91 -0.74
CA ILE A 65 -17.55 1.49 0.27
C ILE A 65 -16.17 1.73 -0.38
N VAL A 66 -16.05 2.86 -1.08
CA VAL A 66 -14.78 3.22 -1.72
C VAL A 66 -13.77 3.67 -0.68
N CYS A 67 -12.73 2.86 -0.49
CA CYS A 67 -11.70 3.09 0.51
C CYS A 67 -10.44 3.72 -0.11
N LEU A 68 -9.85 4.70 0.59
CA LEU A 68 -8.56 5.28 0.29
C LEU A 68 -7.52 4.81 1.31
N CYS A 69 -6.68 3.84 0.93
CA CYS A 69 -5.58 3.38 1.77
C CYS A 69 -4.50 4.44 1.86
N ILE A 70 -4.09 4.78 3.08
CA ILE A 70 -3.06 5.78 3.37
C ILE A 70 -2.14 5.31 4.50
N THR A 71 -0.94 5.88 4.55
CA THR A 71 -0.01 5.66 5.65
C THR A 71 -0.42 6.44 6.91
N GLU A 72 0.12 6.03 8.06
CA GLU A 72 -0.05 6.78 9.32
C GLU A 72 0.45 8.22 9.22
N ASP A 73 1.55 8.46 8.49
CA ASP A 73 2.10 9.81 8.31
C ASP A 73 1.14 10.69 7.49
N ARG A 74 0.54 10.14 6.43
CA ARG A 74 -0.48 10.85 5.64
C ARG A 74 -1.72 11.12 6.48
N ARG A 75 -2.19 10.15 7.27
CA ARG A 75 -3.31 10.32 8.19
C ARG A 75 -3.08 11.50 9.15
N LYS A 76 -1.88 11.54 9.77
CA LYS A 76 -1.49 12.64 10.68
C LYS A 76 -1.39 13.98 9.96
N GLN A 77 -0.80 14.00 8.76
CA GLN A 77 -0.68 15.23 7.95
C GLN A 77 -2.06 15.82 7.64
N LEU A 78 -3.04 14.97 7.37
CA LEU A 78 -4.41 15.38 7.08
C LEU A 78 -5.26 15.59 8.35
N ASP A 79 -4.71 15.37 9.54
CA ASP A 79 -5.42 15.44 10.82
C ASP A 79 -6.74 14.63 10.81
N LEU A 80 -6.65 13.37 10.35
CA LEU A 80 -7.81 12.48 10.28
C LEU A 80 -7.89 11.63 11.56
N PRO A 81 -8.86 11.88 12.45
CA PRO A 81 -9.09 11.01 13.59
C PRO A 81 -9.55 9.62 13.13
N MET A 82 -9.25 8.60 13.94
CA MET A 82 -9.84 7.28 13.73
C MET A 82 -11.37 7.39 13.91
N MET A 83 -12.11 6.56 13.16
CA MET A 83 -13.58 6.60 13.19
C MET A 83 -14.14 6.31 14.58
N VAL A 84 -13.45 5.47 15.37
CA VAL A 84 -13.79 5.13 16.75
C VAL A 84 -12.51 5.08 17.60
N GLU A 85 -12.63 5.38 18.89
CA GLU A 85 -11.52 5.24 19.85
C GLU A 85 -11.20 3.76 20.14
N ASN A 86 -12.24 2.96 20.32
CA ASN A 86 -12.12 1.52 20.56
C ASN A 86 -12.65 0.75 19.35
N ASN A 87 -11.73 0.22 18.53
CA ASN A 87 -12.06 -0.57 17.36
C ASN A 87 -12.36 -2.02 17.78
N THR A 88 -13.63 -2.43 17.62
CA THR A 88 -14.12 -3.77 17.92
C THR A 88 -14.37 -4.61 16.66
N SER A 89 -13.98 -4.13 15.47
CA SER A 89 -14.15 -4.92 14.24
C SER A 89 -13.27 -6.17 14.25
N ALA A 90 -13.78 -7.27 13.66
CA ALA A 90 -13.14 -8.59 13.72
C ALA A 90 -11.70 -8.58 13.19
N TYR A 91 -11.44 -7.79 12.14
CA TYR A 91 -10.12 -7.70 11.50
C TYR A 91 -9.33 -6.43 11.86
N GLY A 92 -9.87 -5.59 12.75
CA GLY A 92 -9.20 -4.37 13.22
C GLY A 92 -8.91 -3.36 12.11
N THR A 93 -9.74 -3.31 11.06
CA THR A 93 -9.55 -2.40 9.92
C THR A 93 -9.52 -0.95 10.37
N GLY A 94 -8.50 -0.23 9.93
CA GLY A 94 -8.16 1.10 10.42
C GLY A 94 -8.97 2.23 9.79
N PHE A 95 -10.30 2.19 9.88
CA PHE A 95 -11.15 3.28 9.40
C PHE A 95 -10.86 4.60 10.12
N THR A 96 -10.74 5.66 9.35
CA THR A 96 -10.78 7.04 9.85
C THR A 96 -12.17 7.63 9.60
N VAL A 97 -12.40 8.88 10.03
CA VAL A 97 -13.57 9.63 9.59
C VAL A 97 -13.57 9.72 8.07
N THR A 98 -14.75 9.68 7.45
CA THR A 98 -14.92 9.83 6.01
C THR A 98 -14.62 11.25 5.56
N ILE A 99 -14.21 11.41 4.30
CA ILE A 99 -13.73 12.66 3.75
C ILE A 99 -14.43 13.02 2.44
N GLU A 100 -14.38 14.32 2.16
CA GLU A 100 -14.78 14.93 0.90
C GLU A 100 -13.81 16.05 0.54
N ALA A 101 -13.54 16.30 -0.76
CA ALA A 101 -12.77 17.48 -1.14
C ALA A 101 -13.54 18.75 -0.72
N ALA A 102 -12.82 19.73 -0.17
CA ALA A 102 -13.41 21.02 0.22
C ALA A 102 -13.86 21.83 -0.99
N GLU A 103 -13.23 21.61 -2.15
CA GLU A 103 -13.49 22.31 -3.40
C GLU A 103 -13.54 21.36 -4.60
N GLY A 104 -14.20 21.76 -5.67
CA GLY A 104 -14.21 21.03 -6.94
C GLY A 104 -15.12 19.81 -6.98
N VAL A 105 -16.02 19.67 -6.04
CA VAL A 105 -17.05 18.61 -5.98
C VAL A 105 -18.46 19.20 -5.97
N THR A 106 -19.43 18.38 -6.36
CA THR A 106 -20.85 18.71 -6.26
C THR A 106 -21.44 18.12 -4.96
N THR A 107 -22.04 16.94 -5.02
CA THR A 107 -22.55 16.23 -3.85
C THR A 107 -21.56 15.24 -3.25
N GLY A 108 -20.37 15.07 -3.88
CA GLY A 108 -19.32 14.15 -3.43
C GLY A 108 -19.51 12.70 -3.83
N VAL A 109 -20.65 12.32 -4.33
CA VAL A 109 -21.03 10.91 -4.55
C VAL A 109 -20.58 10.39 -5.92
N SER A 110 -20.56 11.27 -6.94
CA SER A 110 -20.21 10.86 -8.31
C SER A 110 -18.79 10.31 -8.41
N ALA A 111 -18.52 9.53 -9.46
CA ALA A 111 -17.16 9.03 -9.72
C ALA A 111 -16.15 10.18 -9.86
N ALA A 112 -16.51 11.27 -10.52
CA ALA A 112 -15.67 12.46 -10.68
C ALA A 112 -15.40 13.14 -9.33
N ASP A 113 -16.41 13.30 -8.48
CA ASP A 113 -16.26 13.89 -7.15
C ASP A 113 -15.35 13.04 -6.25
N ARG A 114 -15.52 11.71 -6.26
CA ARG A 114 -14.66 10.81 -5.47
C ARG A 114 -13.21 10.83 -5.95
N VAL A 115 -12.96 10.88 -7.26
CA VAL A 115 -11.59 11.06 -7.79
C VAL A 115 -11.01 12.41 -7.36
N THR A 116 -11.81 13.49 -7.37
CA THR A 116 -11.40 14.81 -6.88
C THR A 116 -11.01 14.74 -5.39
N THR A 117 -11.82 14.06 -4.59
CA THR A 117 -11.55 13.84 -3.15
C THR A 117 -10.26 13.04 -2.93
N VAL A 118 -10.06 11.93 -3.66
CA VAL A 118 -8.84 11.14 -3.60
C VAL A 118 -7.62 12.00 -3.93
N ARG A 119 -7.67 12.76 -5.03
CA ARG A 119 -6.58 13.65 -5.45
C ARG A 119 -6.28 14.75 -4.42
N ALA A 120 -7.31 15.36 -3.82
CA ALA A 120 -7.15 16.36 -2.77
C ALA A 120 -6.41 15.77 -1.54
N ALA A 121 -6.74 14.52 -1.16
CA ALA A 121 -6.13 13.86 -0.01
C ALA A 121 -4.66 13.44 -0.23
N ILE A 122 -4.26 13.13 -1.49
CA ILE A 122 -2.91 12.62 -1.78
C ILE A 122 -1.96 13.64 -2.42
N LYS A 123 -2.44 14.85 -2.77
CA LYS A 123 -1.57 15.89 -3.36
C LYS A 123 -0.40 16.22 -2.45
N ASP A 124 0.70 16.68 -3.05
CA ASP A 124 1.84 17.17 -2.27
C ASP A 124 1.42 18.42 -1.48
N GLY A 125 1.83 18.48 -0.21
CA GLY A 125 1.45 19.58 0.67
C GLY A 125 -0.04 19.62 1.05
N ALA A 126 -0.79 18.52 0.87
CA ALA A 126 -2.19 18.43 1.30
C ALA A 126 -2.35 18.81 2.77
N LYS A 127 -3.40 19.60 3.06
CA LYS A 127 -3.71 20.15 4.38
C LYS A 127 -5.06 19.65 4.88
N PRO A 128 -5.31 19.67 6.19
CA PRO A 128 -6.62 19.34 6.74
C PRO A 128 -7.77 20.16 6.14
N SER A 129 -7.52 21.43 5.78
CA SER A 129 -8.50 22.33 5.17
C SER A 129 -8.85 21.99 3.71
N ASP A 130 -8.10 21.11 3.04
CA ASP A 130 -8.43 20.65 1.69
C ASP A 130 -9.57 19.63 1.69
N LEU A 131 -10.00 19.18 2.87
CA LEU A 131 -10.99 18.14 3.06
C LEU A 131 -12.09 18.56 4.04
N ASN A 132 -13.33 18.30 3.65
CA ASN A 132 -14.50 18.31 4.54
C ASN A 132 -14.68 16.93 5.20
N ARG A 133 -15.34 16.90 6.35
CA ARG A 133 -15.68 15.71 7.16
C ARG A 133 -17.08 15.89 7.73
N PRO A 134 -17.97 14.87 7.59
CA PRO A 134 -17.81 13.62 6.84
C PRO A 134 -17.85 13.81 5.32
N GLY A 135 -17.68 12.70 4.57
CA GLY A 135 -17.78 12.66 3.12
C GLY A 135 -18.08 11.25 2.60
N HIS A 136 -17.80 11.01 1.33
CA HIS A 136 -18.19 9.78 0.62
C HIS A 136 -16.99 8.91 0.22
N VAL A 137 -15.78 9.23 0.68
CA VAL A 137 -14.57 8.40 0.57
C VAL A 137 -14.13 8.01 1.97
N PHE A 138 -13.74 6.74 2.14
CA PHE A 138 -13.40 6.13 3.42
C PHE A 138 -11.89 5.92 3.54
N PRO A 139 -11.12 6.81 4.20
CA PRO A 139 -9.71 6.57 4.38
C PRO A 139 -9.45 5.41 5.35
N LEU A 140 -8.52 4.52 4.96
CA LEU A 140 -8.04 3.42 5.78
C LEU A 140 -6.56 3.65 6.12
N ARG A 141 -6.24 3.64 7.41
CA ARG A 141 -4.88 3.72 7.90
C ARG A 141 -4.23 2.34 7.85
N ALA A 142 -3.24 2.14 6.97
CA ALA A 142 -2.44 0.92 6.93
C ALA A 142 -1.51 0.81 8.15
N GLN A 143 -1.27 -0.43 8.58
CA GLN A 143 -0.28 -0.72 9.62
C GLN A 143 1.14 -0.53 9.08
N ALA A 144 2.02 0.04 9.91
CA ALA A 144 3.43 0.15 9.58
C ALA A 144 4.05 -1.26 9.41
N GLY A 145 4.80 -1.46 8.32
CA GLY A 145 5.35 -2.77 7.94
C GLY A 145 4.52 -3.50 6.88
N GLY A 146 3.35 -2.97 6.51
CA GLY A 146 2.53 -3.49 5.41
C GLY A 146 2.04 -4.92 5.66
N VAL A 147 1.97 -5.72 4.60
CA VAL A 147 1.46 -7.11 4.68
C VAL A 147 2.27 -8.01 5.60
N LEU A 148 3.52 -7.67 5.92
CA LEU A 148 4.33 -8.43 6.87
C LEU A 148 3.90 -8.20 8.33
N THR A 149 3.12 -7.16 8.60
CA THR A 149 2.57 -6.86 9.93
C THR A 149 1.10 -7.24 10.04
N ARG A 150 0.31 -6.95 9.00
CA ARG A 150 -1.11 -7.30 8.88
C ARG A 150 -1.42 -7.72 7.45
N GLY A 151 -1.80 -8.99 7.27
CA GLY A 151 -2.13 -9.56 5.97
C GLY A 151 -3.53 -9.14 5.49
N GLY A 152 -3.76 -7.85 5.27
CA GLY A 152 -5.04 -7.31 4.81
C GLY A 152 -4.91 -6.52 3.52
N HIS A 153 -6.02 -6.32 2.81
CA HIS A 153 -6.09 -5.58 1.54
C HIS A 153 -5.57 -4.14 1.67
N THR A 154 -5.79 -3.49 2.82
CA THR A 154 -5.28 -2.13 3.11
C THR A 154 -3.75 -2.08 3.02
N GLU A 155 -3.07 -3.01 3.69
CA GLU A 155 -1.62 -3.12 3.71
C GLU A 155 -1.08 -3.58 2.36
N ALA A 156 -1.76 -4.54 1.71
CA ALA A 156 -1.42 -5.00 0.37
C ALA A 156 -1.46 -3.84 -0.65
N THR A 157 -2.47 -2.99 -0.57
CA THR A 157 -2.58 -1.79 -1.41
C THR A 157 -1.38 -0.87 -1.23
N ILE A 158 -0.99 -0.53 -0.01
CA ILE A 158 0.17 0.34 0.26
C ILE A 158 1.47 -0.28 -0.24
N ASP A 159 1.66 -1.58 -0.03
CA ASP A 159 2.85 -2.29 -0.49
C ASP A 159 2.94 -2.33 -2.02
N LEU A 160 1.84 -2.65 -2.71
CA LEU A 160 1.76 -2.64 -4.16
C LEU A 160 2.07 -1.26 -4.75
N MET A 161 1.49 -0.19 -4.17
CA MET A 161 1.77 1.18 -4.62
C MET A 161 3.26 1.52 -4.45
N THR A 162 3.83 1.21 -3.29
CA THR A 162 5.25 1.47 -2.99
C THR A 162 6.17 0.69 -3.91
N LEU A 163 5.92 -0.60 -4.13
CA LEU A 163 6.72 -1.47 -5.02
C LEU A 163 6.58 -1.08 -6.49
N ALA A 164 5.42 -0.57 -6.90
CA ALA A 164 5.21 -0.07 -8.26
C ALA A 164 5.84 1.31 -8.50
N GLY A 165 6.27 2.03 -7.45
CA GLY A 165 6.93 3.33 -7.53
C GLY A 165 5.97 4.53 -7.44
N PHE A 166 4.73 4.30 -6.99
CA PHE A 166 3.75 5.35 -6.71
C PHE A 166 3.87 5.88 -5.28
N LYS A 167 3.19 6.99 -5.00
CA LYS A 167 2.94 7.42 -3.62
C LYS A 167 2.27 6.27 -2.85
N PRO A 168 2.57 6.08 -1.56
CA PRO A 168 1.96 5.02 -0.75
C PRO A 168 0.49 5.35 -0.43
N ALA A 169 -0.32 5.40 -1.47
CA ALA A 169 -1.76 5.65 -1.42
C ALA A 169 -2.44 4.95 -2.59
N GLY A 170 -3.49 4.19 -2.32
CA GLY A 170 -4.28 3.49 -3.33
C GLY A 170 -5.75 3.44 -2.96
N VAL A 171 -6.59 3.28 -3.97
CA VAL A 171 -8.04 3.08 -3.80
C VAL A 171 -8.33 1.61 -3.89
N LEU A 172 -9.17 1.10 -2.98
CA LEU A 172 -9.71 -0.24 -3.05
C LEU A 172 -11.23 -0.25 -2.83
N CYS A 173 -11.86 -1.29 -3.35
CA CYS A 173 -13.25 -1.63 -3.05
C CYS A 173 -13.45 -3.12 -3.32
N GLU A 174 -14.14 -3.79 -2.44
CA GLU A 174 -14.47 -5.20 -2.53
C GLU A 174 -15.39 -5.45 -3.73
N LEU A 175 -15.14 -6.53 -4.50
CA LEU A 175 -15.99 -6.93 -5.61
C LEU A 175 -17.24 -7.65 -5.10
N THR A 176 -18.41 -7.26 -5.62
CA THR A 176 -19.70 -7.91 -5.33
C THR A 176 -20.28 -8.55 -6.57
N ASN A 177 -21.08 -9.59 -6.37
CA ASN A 177 -21.92 -10.16 -7.40
C ASN A 177 -23.19 -9.29 -7.61
N ASP A 178 -23.88 -9.46 -8.74
CA ASP A 178 -25.08 -8.69 -9.06
C ASP A 178 -26.23 -8.92 -8.06
N ASP A 179 -26.23 -10.07 -7.36
CA ASP A 179 -27.21 -10.39 -6.31
C ASP A 179 -26.86 -9.78 -4.93
N GLY A 180 -25.71 -9.06 -4.85
CA GLY A 180 -25.23 -8.40 -3.64
C GLY A 180 -24.41 -9.30 -2.71
N THR A 181 -24.13 -10.55 -3.10
CA THR A 181 -23.18 -11.40 -2.38
C THR A 181 -21.75 -11.00 -2.70
N MET A 182 -20.80 -11.34 -1.81
CA MET A 182 -19.38 -11.08 -2.07
C MET A 182 -18.84 -12.03 -3.14
N ALA A 183 -18.17 -11.47 -4.15
CA ALA A 183 -17.46 -12.26 -5.14
C ALA A 183 -16.30 -13.03 -4.50
N ARG A 184 -16.12 -14.29 -4.91
CA ARG A 184 -15.03 -15.15 -4.46
C ARG A 184 -13.99 -15.30 -5.56
N ALA A 185 -12.92 -16.03 -5.30
CA ALA A 185 -11.80 -16.15 -6.23
C ALA A 185 -12.21 -16.46 -7.69
N PRO A 186 -13.14 -17.41 -7.99
CA PRO A 186 -13.53 -17.67 -9.37
C PRO A 186 -14.15 -16.45 -10.07
N GLU A 187 -15.10 -15.79 -9.41
CA GLU A 187 -15.79 -14.59 -9.94
C GLU A 187 -14.83 -13.42 -10.07
N CYS A 188 -13.94 -13.23 -9.09
CA CYS A 188 -12.90 -12.20 -9.11
C CYS A 188 -11.93 -12.39 -10.28
N ILE A 189 -11.51 -13.63 -10.57
CA ILE A 189 -10.64 -13.96 -11.69
C ILE A 189 -11.34 -13.70 -13.02
N GLU A 190 -12.61 -14.11 -13.15
CA GLU A 190 -13.39 -13.83 -14.35
C GLU A 190 -13.55 -12.32 -14.59
N PHE A 191 -13.91 -11.58 -13.55
CA PHE A 191 -14.02 -10.12 -13.61
C PHE A 191 -12.70 -9.45 -14.00
N ALA A 192 -11.59 -9.87 -13.39
CA ALA A 192 -10.26 -9.36 -13.69
C ALA A 192 -9.90 -9.58 -15.16
N GLY A 193 -10.20 -10.76 -15.71
CA GLY A 193 -9.99 -11.07 -17.13
C GLY A 193 -10.82 -10.16 -18.05
N LYS A 194 -12.09 -9.93 -17.74
CA LYS A 194 -12.98 -9.06 -18.52
C LYS A 194 -12.51 -7.60 -18.52
N HIS A 195 -11.90 -7.13 -17.43
CA HIS A 195 -11.50 -5.74 -17.25
C HIS A 195 -9.99 -5.52 -17.37
N ASN A 196 -9.25 -6.51 -17.91
CA ASN A 196 -7.80 -6.43 -18.11
C ASN A 196 -7.02 -6.05 -16.83
N MET A 197 -7.42 -6.62 -15.70
CA MET A 197 -6.76 -6.46 -14.42
C MET A 197 -5.80 -7.64 -14.19
N ALA A 198 -4.67 -7.40 -13.56
CA ALA A 198 -3.82 -8.48 -13.05
C ALA A 198 -4.44 -9.06 -11.77
N VAL A 199 -4.11 -10.32 -11.47
CA VAL A 199 -4.58 -11.00 -10.24
C VAL A 199 -3.37 -11.35 -9.37
N VAL A 200 -3.45 -11.07 -8.08
CA VAL A 200 -2.42 -11.39 -7.09
C VAL A 200 -3.07 -11.72 -5.75
N THR A 201 -2.44 -12.57 -4.93
CA THR A 201 -2.90 -12.82 -3.56
C THR A 201 -2.05 -12.05 -2.55
N ILE A 202 -2.61 -11.83 -1.37
CA ILE A 202 -1.85 -11.25 -0.24
C ILE A 202 -0.70 -12.20 0.16
N GLU A 203 -0.91 -13.51 0.11
CA GLU A 203 0.13 -14.53 0.35
C GLU A 203 1.32 -14.39 -0.62
N ASP A 204 1.05 -14.20 -1.92
CA ASP A 204 2.08 -13.95 -2.93
C ASP A 204 2.92 -12.72 -2.58
N LEU A 205 2.24 -11.65 -2.18
CA LEU A 205 2.90 -10.39 -1.82
C LEU A 205 3.73 -10.53 -0.53
N VAL A 206 3.26 -11.28 0.46
CA VAL A 206 4.02 -11.62 1.66
C VAL A 206 5.31 -12.37 1.30
N ALA A 207 5.20 -13.43 0.47
CA ALA A 207 6.36 -14.22 0.04
C ALA A 207 7.37 -13.35 -0.75
N TYR A 208 6.87 -12.51 -1.66
CA TYR A 208 7.66 -11.60 -2.46
C TYR A 208 8.42 -10.60 -1.57
N ARG A 209 7.75 -9.93 -0.65
CA ARG A 209 8.36 -8.97 0.27
C ARG A 209 9.41 -9.60 1.18
N GLN A 210 9.12 -10.77 1.76
CA GLN A 210 10.06 -11.51 2.60
C GLN A 210 11.37 -11.83 1.85
N ALA A 211 11.26 -12.26 0.59
CA ALA A 211 12.43 -12.56 -0.22
C ALA A 211 13.25 -11.30 -0.56
N HIS A 212 12.60 -10.19 -0.86
CA HIS A 212 13.26 -8.91 -1.17
C HIS A 212 13.96 -8.31 0.06
N GLU A 213 13.33 -8.35 1.22
CA GLU A 213 13.94 -7.87 2.47
C GLU A 213 15.14 -8.72 2.90
N ARG A 214 15.09 -10.04 2.69
CA ARG A 214 16.26 -10.92 2.91
C ARG A 214 17.41 -10.60 1.96
N LYS A 215 17.13 -10.36 0.67
CA LYS A 215 18.16 -9.96 -0.32
C LYS A 215 18.80 -8.63 0.06
N ALA A 216 18.00 -7.63 0.42
CA ALA A 216 18.50 -6.32 0.85
C ALA A 216 19.37 -6.43 2.11
N SER A 217 18.97 -7.23 3.08
CA SER A 217 19.73 -7.48 4.31
C SER A 217 21.07 -8.19 4.01
N LEU A 218 21.06 -9.19 3.14
CA LEU A 218 22.28 -9.91 2.70
C LEU A 218 23.23 -8.99 1.92
N LEU A 219 22.72 -8.14 1.04
CA LEU A 219 23.53 -7.16 0.30
C LEU A 219 24.17 -6.14 1.26
N LEU A 220 23.44 -5.66 2.23
CA LEU A 220 23.96 -4.74 3.26
C LEU A 220 25.08 -5.41 4.09
N ILE A 221 24.88 -6.65 4.50
CA ILE A 221 25.87 -7.42 5.27
C ILE A 221 27.14 -7.65 4.43
N THR A 222 27.02 -8.06 3.16
CA THR A 222 28.16 -8.30 2.28
C THR A 222 28.90 -7.01 1.95
N THR A 223 28.21 -5.89 1.77
CA THR A 223 28.84 -4.58 1.47
C THR A 223 29.53 -3.97 2.68
N LEU A 224 29.06 -4.26 3.89
CA LEU A 224 29.60 -3.71 5.13
C LEU A 224 30.71 -4.59 5.75
N VAL A 225 30.67 -5.91 5.51
CA VAL A 225 31.53 -6.88 6.21
C VAL A 225 32.70 -7.39 5.35
N VAL A 226 32.67 -7.26 4.01
CA VAL A 226 33.77 -7.75 3.15
C VAL A 226 34.83 -6.66 2.96
N PRO A 227 36.06 -6.84 3.52
CA PRO A 227 37.20 -5.95 3.25
C PRO A 227 37.65 -6.13 1.79
N GLY A 228 37.60 -5.07 0.99
CA GLY A 228 38.11 -5.09 -0.39
C GLY A 228 37.14 -4.72 -1.50
N ILE A 229 35.84 -4.59 -1.22
CA ILE A 229 34.88 -4.04 -2.20
C ILE A 229 35.09 -2.52 -2.29
N LYS A 230 35.37 -2.00 -3.49
CA LYS A 230 35.52 -0.57 -3.74
C LYS A 230 34.26 0.16 -3.24
N LYS A 231 34.45 0.97 -2.21
CA LYS A 231 33.37 1.79 -1.62
C LYS A 231 32.78 2.71 -2.70
N PRO A 232 31.44 2.87 -2.77
CA PRO A 232 30.84 3.85 -3.67
C PRO A 232 31.37 5.26 -3.32
N LYS A 233 31.68 6.05 -4.35
CA LYS A 233 32.40 7.34 -4.25
C LYS A 233 31.67 8.45 -3.46
N SER A 234 30.44 8.22 -2.98
CA SER A 234 29.74 9.18 -2.13
C SER A 234 29.20 8.53 -0.85
N VAL A 235 29.77 8.95 0.26
CA VAL A 235 29.40 8.57 1.63
C VAL A 235 27.94 9.01 1.96
N PHE A 236 27.39 9.94 1.19
CA PHE A 236 26.08 10.52 1.40
C PHE A 236 24.95 9.51 1.09
N TRP A 237 25.03 8.79 -0.02
CA TRP A 237 24.06 7.76 -0.41
C TRP A 237 24.10 6.53 0.51
N LEU A 238 25.28 6.16 0.98
CA LEU A 238 25.44 5.04 1.91
C LEU A 238 24.78 5.37 3.27
N ARG A 239 24.85 6.63 3.70
CA ARG A 239 24.21 7.10 4.95
C ARG A 239 22.70 7.07 4.89
N PHE A 240 22.11 7.49 3.78
CA PHE A 240 20.66 7.48 3.61
C PHE A 240 20.13 6.04 3.62
N PHE A 241 20.76 5.14 2.87
CA PHE A 241 20.38 3.72 2.81
C PHE A 241 20.57 2.98 4.14
N VAL A 242 21.63 3.26 4.88
CA VAL A 242 21.88 2.62 6.19
C VAL A 242 20.92 3.12 7.25
N ILE A 243 20.54 4.39 7.25
CA ILE A 243 19.59 4.95 8.21
C ILE A 243 18.18 4.44 7.91
N GLU A 244 17.74 4.41 6.67
CA GLU A 244 16.45 3.81 6.30
C GLU A 244 16.43 2.29 6.58
N ALA A 245 17.48 1.57 6.22
CA ALA A 245 17.58 0.14 6.52
C ALA A 245 17.62 -0.14 8.05
N CYS A 246 18.25 0.70 8.86
CA CYS A 246 18.24 0.58 10.33
C CYS A 246 16.88 0.91 10.94
N LEU A 247 16.10 1.78 10.32
CA LEU A 247 14.74 2.10 10.76
C LEU A 247 13.74 0.99 10.39
N TYR A 248 13.94 0.32 9.25
CA TYR A 248 13.08 -0.76 8.76
C TYR A 248 13.44 -2.14 9.30
N LEU A 249 14.72 -2.42 9.59
CA LEU A 249 15.17 -3.75 10.03
C LEU A 249 15.16 -3.84 11.56
N LYS A 250 14.19 -4.53 12.13
CA LYS A 250 14.16 -4.95 13.55
C LYS A 250 15.27 -5.96 13.92
N CYS A 251 16.41 -5.96 13.23
CA CYS A 251 17.51 -6.88 13.47
C CYS A 251 18.45 -6.33 14.55
N SER A 252 18.50 -7.00 15.70
CA SER A 252 19.33 -6.64 16.85
C SER A 252 20.84 -6.59 16.53
N ALA A 253 21.32 -7.40 15.61
CA ALA A 253 22.73 -7.44 15.18
C ALA A 253 23.14 -6.16 14.42
N ILE A 254 22.25 -5.62 13.58
CA ILE A 254 22.52 -4.39 12.82
C ILE A 254 22.47 -3.19 13.77
N LYS A 255 21.54 -3.16 14.75
CA LYS A 255 21.51 -2.12 15.79
C LYS A 255 22.79 -2.09 16.62
N TRP A 256 23.35 -3.25 16.95
CA TRP A 256 24.62 -3.36 17.68
C TRP A 256 25.80 -2.82 16.87
N TYR A 257 25.87 -3.17 15.58
CA TYR A 257 26.94 -2.73 14.67
C TYR A 257 26.86 -1.22 14.39
N CYS A 258 25.70 -0.66 14.15
CA CYS A 258 25.48 0.78 13.98
C CYS A 258 25.86 1.56 15.24
N ARG A 259 25.56 1.04 16.43
CA ARG A 259 25.95 1.64 17.71
C ARG A 259 27.48 1.65 17.90
N LYS A 260 28.14 0.54 17.59
CA LYS A 260 29.60 0.40 17.69
C LYS A 260 30.34 1.27 16.66
N TRP A 261 29.78 1.42 15.45
CA TRP A 261 30.34 2.27 14.41
C TRP A 261 30.17 3.77 14.74
N SER A 262 29.05 4.18 15.27
CA SER A 262 28.74 5.54 15.73
C SER A 262 29.65 6.00 16.90
N LEU A 263 30.02 5.07 17.78
CA LEU A 263 30.94 5.36 18.90
C LEU A 263 32.41 5.56 18.44
N ASN A 264 32.79 4.88 17.33
CA ASN A 264 34.16 4.97 16.80
C ASN A 264 34.36 6.03 15.71
N ASN A 265 33.29 6.71 15.28
CA ASN A 265 33.32 7.77 14.27
C ASN A 265 32.38 8.90 14.72
N PRO A 266 32.84 9.80 15.62
CA PRO A 266 32.03 10.90 16.09
C PRO A 266 31.62 11.81 14.93
N VAL A 267 30.31 11.94 14.73
CA VAL A 267 29.72 12.78 13.67
C VAL A 267 29.68 14.21 14.16
N TYR A 268 30.49 15.06 13.55
CA TYR A 268 30.41 16.51 13.73
C TYR A 268 29.06 17.00 13.18
N TRP A 269 28.19 17.50 14.05
CA TRP A 269 27.00 18.26 13.67
C TRP A 269 27.39 19.71 13.49
N PRO A 270 27.27 20.32 12.30
CA PRO A 270 27.41 21.78 12.20
C PRO A 270 26.17 22.42 12.81
N GLY A 271 26.43 23.14 13.85
CA GLY A 271 25.74 24.12 14.65
C GLY A 271 24.26 24.39 14.45
N LYS A 272 23.53 24.27 15.55
CA LYS A 272 22.42 25.18 15.85
C LYS A 272 23.02 26.61 16.03
N ARG A 273 22.53 27.54 15.24
CA ARG A 273 22.32 28.91 15.62
C ARG A 273 20.88 29.30 15.33
#